data_cf1387f5eac006142e4c0f1f860ee0ee
#
_entry.id   cf1387f5eac006142e4c0f1f860ee0ee
#
_cell.length_a   1.000
_cell.length_b   1.000
_cell.length_c   1.000
_cell.angle_alpha   90.00
_cell.angle_beta   90.00
_cell.angle_gamma   90.00
#
_symmetry.space_group_name_H-M   'P 1'
#
loop_
_entity.id
_entity.type
_entity.pdbx_description
1 polymer ?
#
loop_
_entity_poly.entity_id
_entity_poly.type
_entity_poly.pdbx_seq_one_letter_code
_entity_poly.pdbx_strand_id
1 'polypeptide(L)'
;SFPTRRSSDLSTTYQAQSWSQSRRVCIRSTREAGELLFRHEFIVTNLSENVSPDTIFSLYAKRGTMENFIKEAKAGFYFDKTDSPRFLENHVRMMLSLIAYNLVNFLRTIGFEEVQKGMTIHSIRLKFLKVAGKLVQTGRRVYLKLSSYHVYQNEFYRVFARLRRASQWI
;
A
#
# COMPACT_ATOMS: atom_id res chain seq x y z
N SER A 1 10.29 7.84 29.61
CA SER A 1 9.65 6.54 29.62
C SER A 1 8.26 6.68 29.00
N PHE A 2 8.02 6.02 27.88
CA PHE A 2 6.70 6.01 27.24
C PHE A 2 5.69 5.32 28.16
N PRO A 3 4.45 5.83 28.25
CA PRO A 3 3.43 5.22 29.09
C PRO A 3 3.15 3.79 28.63
N THR A 4 3.21 2.85 29.55
CA THR A 4 2.97 1.44 29.28
C THR A 4 1.50 1.23 28.93
N ARG A 5 1.22 0.90 27.67
CA ARG A 5 -0.08 0.43 27.20
C ARG A 5 -0.37 -0.92 27.87
N ARG A 6 -1.44 -1.02 28.65
CA ARG A 6 -1.91 -2.31 29.17
C ARG A 6 -2.87 -2.92 28.15
N SER A 7 -2.62 -4.16 27.74
CA SER A 7 -3.53 -4.94 26.91
C SER A 7 -3.78 -6.31 27.52
N SER A 8 -4.99 -6.79 27.42
CA SER A 8 -5.35 -8.17 27.71
C SER A 8 -6.17 -8.72 26.54
N ASP A 9 -5.78 -9.89 26.06
CA ASP A 9 -6.44 -10.59 24.96
C ASP A 9 -7.13 -11.83 25.51
N LEU A 10 -8.43 -11.93 25.30
CA LEU A 10 -9.28 -13.04 25.73
C LEU A 10 -9.93 -13.71 24.52
N SER A 11 -10.31 -14.98 24.69
CA SER A 11 -11.10 -15.73 23.71
C SER A 11 -12.29 -16.36 24.43
N THR A 12 -13.47 -16.22 23.84
CA THR A 12 -14.71 -16.82 24.33
C THR A 12 -15.57 -17.29 23.16
N THR A 13 -16.57 -18.09 23.48
CA THR A 13 -17.59 -18.51 22.52
C THR A 13 -18.86 -17.70 22.77
N TYR A 14 -19.42 -17.12 21.72
CA TYR A 14 -20.62 -16.30 21.80
C TYR A 14 -21.59 -16.64 20.66
N GLN A 15 -22.87 -16.59 20.93
CA GLN A 15 -23.93 -16.73 19.94
C GLN A 15 -24.87 -15.53 20.00
N ALA A 16 -24.90 -14.74 18.95
CA ALA A 16 -25.90 -13.67 18.83
C ALA A 16 -27.27 -14.26 18.46
N GLN A 17 -28.34 -13.55 18.79
CA GLN A 17 -29.74 -13.99 18.54
C GLN A 17 -30.00 -14.33 17.06
N SER A 18 -29.34 -13.64 16.13
CA SER A 18 -29.47 -13.84 14.68
C SER A 18 -28.56 -14.93 14.10
N TRP A 19 -27.69 -15.55 14.91
CA TRP A 19 -26.74 -16.55 14.44
C TRP A 19 -27.28 -17.97 14.60
N SER A 20 -27.11 -18.79 13.57
CA SER A 20 -27.50 -20.19 13.58
C SER A 20 -26.65 -21.06 14.51
N GLN A 21 -25.43 -20.60 14.84
CA GLN A 21 -24.50 -21.33 15.72
C GLN A 21 -23.59 -20.37 16.48
N SER A 22 -23.06 -20.84 17.60
CA SER A 22 -22.06 -20.09 18.37
C SER A 22 -20.74 -19.96 17.57
N ARG A 23 -20.05 -18.84 17.77
CA ARG A 23 -18.77 -18.55 17.13
C ARG A 23 -17.75 -18.11 18.16
N ARG A 24 -16.50 -18.35 17.84
CA ARG A 24 -15.38 -17.86 18.64
C ARG A 24 -15.27 -16.35 18.47
N VAL A 25 -15.15 -15.64 19.61
CA VAL A 25 -14.95 -14.19 19.69
C VAL A 25 -13.67 -13.91 20.46
N CYS A 26 -12.74 -13.21 19.82
CA CYS A 26 -11.54 -12.71 20.47
C CYS A 26 -11.76 -11.26 20.89
N ILE A 27 -11.37 -10.93 22.10
CA ILE A 27 -11.58 -9.64 22.75
C ILE A 27 -10.21 -9.08 23.11
N ARG A 28 -9.90 -7.88 22.63
CA ARG A 28 -8.73 -7.11 23.05
C ARG A 28 -9.18 -5.91 23.85
N SER A 29 -8.68 -5.80 25.07
CA SER A 29 -8.93 -4.65 25.93
C SER A 29 -7.64 -3.87 26.10
N THR A 30 -7.63 -2.63 25.64
CA THR A 30 -6.47 -1.74 25.71
C THR A 30 -6.79 -0.50 26.52
N ARG A 31 -5.82 -0.05 27.31
CA ARG A 31 -5.90 1.22 28.04
C ARG A 31 -4.55 1.93 27.93
N GLU A 32 -4.56 3.16 27.45
CA GLU A 32 -3.35 3.99 27.44
C GLU A 32 -3.09 4.57 28.83
N ALA A 33 -1.84 4.90 29.12
CA ALA A 33 -1.51 5.49 30.41
C ALA A 33 -2.17 6.87 30.51
N GLY A 34 -2.87 7.10 31.65
CA GLY A 34 -3.65 8.33 31.88
C GLY A 34 -5.12 8.24 31.46
N GLU A 35 -5.53 7.24 30.70
CA GLU A 35 -6.95 6.99 30.42
C GLU A 35 -7.60 6.20 31.56
N LEU A 36 -8.84 6.56 31.90
CA LEU A 36 -9.65 5.84 32.92
C LEU A 36 -10.40 4.65 32.31
N LEU A 37 -10.77 4.75 31.03
CA LEU A 37 -11.61 3.76 30.34
C LEU A 37 -10.77 2.80 29.50
N PHE A 38 -11.21 1.56 29.43
CA PHE A 38 -10.69 0.57 28.50
C PHE A 38 -11.39 0.70 27.16
N ARG A 39 -10.62 0.60 26.08
CA ARG A 39 -11.11 0.39 24.74
C ARG A 39 -11.18 -1.10 24.46
N HIS A 40 -12.34 -1.58 24.02
CA HIS A 40 -12.55 -2.98 23.68
C HIS A 40 -12.71 -3.14 22.17
N GLU A 41 -11.98 -4.10 21.62
CA GLU A 41 -12.07 -4.51 20.21
C GLU A 41 -12.49 -5.97 20.18
N PHE A 42 -13.39 -6.33 19.22
CA PHE A 42 -13.94 -7.66 19.10
C PHE A 42 -13.72 -8.19 17.68
N ILE A 43 -13.22 -9.42 17.58
CA ILE A 43 -13.08 -10.13 16.29
C ILE A 43 -13.81 -11.46 16.41
N VAL A 44 -14.77 -11.69 15.52
CA VAL A 44 -15.41 -13.00 15.34
C VAL A 44 -14.58 -13.79 14.33
N THR A 45 -14.28 -15.04 14.66
CA THR A 45 -13.42 -15.88 13.84
C THR A 45 -13.91 -17.33 13.82
N ASN A 46 -13.55 -18.04 12.74
CA ASN A 46 -13.70 -19.49 12.61
C ASN A 46 -12.36 -20.24 12.78
N LEU A 47 -11.28 -19.52 13.10
CA LEU A 47 -9.98 -20.14 13.36
C LEU A 47 -10.03 -20.98 14.63
N SER A 48 -9.28 -22.08 14.64
CA SER A 48 -9.22 -23.00 15.79
C SER A 48 -8.69 -22.31 17.04
N GLU A 49 -8.99 -22.91 18.20
CA GLU A 49 -8.56 -22.39 19.51
C GLU A 49 -7.05 -22.41 19.70
N ASN A 50 -6.33 -23.21 18.89
CA ASN A 50 -4.87 -23.26 18.91
C ASN A 50 -4.22 -21.95 18.41
N VAL A 51 -4.96 -21.10 17.70
CA VAL A 51 -4.47 -19.78 17.27
C VAL A 51 -4.71 -18.79 18.39
N SER A 52 -3.65 -18.16 18.90
CA SER A 52 -3.77 -17.18 19.99
C SER A 52 -4.59 -15.96 19.56
N PRO A 53 -5.33 -15.31 20.48
CA PRO A 53 -6.05 -14.07 20.17
C PRO A 53 -5.15 -12.96 19.64
N ASP A 54 -3.93 -12.82 20.15
CA ASP A 54 -2.95 -11.84 19.65
C ASP A 54 -2.60 -12.08 18.17
N THR A 55 -2.41 -13.33 17.77
CA THR A 55 -2.20 -13.70 16.36
C THR A 55 -3.39 -13.30 15.50
N ILE A 56 -4.63 -13.51 15.98
CA ILE A 56 -5.86 -13.15 15.26
C ILE A 56 -5.93 -11.64 15.06
N PHE A 57 -5.68 -10.85 16.11
CA PHE A 57 -5.63 -9.39 16.00
C PHE A 57 -4.52 -8.92 15.04
N SER A 58 -3.35 -9.54 15.08
CA SER A 58 -2.23 -9.25 14.17
C SER A 58 -2.57 -9.56 12.71
N LEU A 59 -3.26 -10.67 12.45
CA LEU A 59 -3.75 -11.02 11.12
C LEU A 59 -4.80 -10.03 10.62
N TYR A 60 -5.74 -9.66 11.49
CA TYR A 60 -6.80 -8.71 11.15
C TYR A 60 -6.24 -7.30 10.88
N ALA A 61 -5.21 -6.88 11.60
CA ALA A 61 -4.54 -5.59 11.37
C ALA A 61 -3.95 -5.48 9.94
N LYS A 62 -3.58 -6.60 9.30
CA LYS A 62 -3.12 -6.62 7.90
C LYS A 62 -4.20 -6.21 6.90
N ARG A 63 -5.49 -6.25 7.27
CA ARG A 63 -6.59 -5.70 6.47
C ARG A 63 -6.39 -4.21 6.16
N GLY A 64 -5.92 -3.43 7.14
CA GLY A 64 -5.61 -2.01 6.94
C GLY A 64 -4.56 -1.77 5.84
N THR A 65 -3.62 -2.70 5.66
CA THR A 65 -2.64 -2.64 4.57
C THR A 65 -3.32 -2.78 3.20
N MET A 66 -4.26 -3.72 3.08
CA MET A 66 -5.04 -3.90 1.84
C MET A 66 -5.90 -2.65 1.54
N GLU A 67 -6.54 -2.08 2.56
CA GLU A 67 -7.33 -0.85 2.40
C GLU A 67 -6.46 0.32 1.93
N ASN A 68 -5.23 0.43 2.42
CA ASN A 68 -4.26 1.43 1.96
C ASN A 68 -3.86 1.22 0.50
N PHE A 69 -3.66 -0.03 0.05
CA PHE A 69 -3.38 -0.33 -1.35
C PHE A 69 -4.56 0.04 -2.26
N ILE A 70 -5.78 -0.28 -1.87
CA ILE A 70 -6.99 0.11 -2.61
C ILE A 70 -7.12 1.63 -2.66
N LYS A 71 -6.90 2.32 -1.54
CA LYS A 71 -6.91 3.79 -1.48
C LYS A 71 -5.87 4.41 -2.40
N GLU A 72 -4.67 3.87 -2.44
CA GLU A 72 -3.61 4.36 -3.34
C GLU A 72 -3.95 4.09 -4.82
N ALA A 73 -4.49 2.92 -5.14
CA ALA A 73 -4.94 2.58 -6.48
C ALA A 73 -6.05 3.52 -6.97
N LYS A 74 -7.00 3.87 -6.11
CA LYS A 74 -8.06 4.84 -6.41
C LYS A 74 -7.50 6.25 -6.61
N ALA A 75 -6.76 6.77 -5.63
CA ALA A 75 -6.27 8.15 -5.64
C ALA A 75 -5.17 8.39 -6.69
N GLY A 76 -4.30 7.40 -6.92
CA GLY A 76 -3.14 7.53 -7.79
C GLY A 76 -3.34 7.06 -9.22
N PHE A 77 -4.21 6.10 -9.45
CA PHE A 77 -4.36 5.41 -10.75
C PHE A 77 -5.78 5.43 -11.29
N TYR A 78 -6.72 6.10 -10.60
CA TYR A 78 -8.13 6.20 -11.02
C TYR A 78 -8.80 4.83 -11.21
N PHE A 79 -8.46 3.86 -10.35
CA PHE A 79 -8.90 2.47 -10.43
C PHE A 79 -10.43 2.31 -10.39
N ASP A 80 -11.14 3.21 -9.70
CA ASP A 80 -12.59 3.19 -9.51
C ASP A 80 -13.37 4.11 -10.46
N LYS A 81 -12.69 4.76 -11.41
CA LYS A 81 -13.39 5.63 -12.37
C LYS A 81 -14.10 4.82 -13.46
N THR A 82 -15.39 5.03 -13.55
CA THR A 82 -16.28 4.46 -14.58
C THR A 82 -16.83 5.61 -15.40
N ASP A 83 -16.17 5.93 -16.52
CA ASP A 83 -16.52 7.08 -17.37
C ASP A 83 -17.35 6.66 -18.59
N SER A 84 -17.55 5.37 -18.82
CA SER A 84 -18.33 4.83 -19.94
C SER A 84 -19.60 4.13 -19.44
N PRO A 85 -20.70 4.18 -20.20
CA PRO A 85 -21.88 3.36 -19.93
C PRO A 85 -21.65 1.87 -20.24
N ARG A 86 -20.53 1.52 -20.92
CA ARG A 86 -20.23 0.14 -21.31
C ARG A 86 -19.32 -0.53 -20.29
N PHE A 87 -19.74 -1.71 -19.82
CA PHE A 87 -18.98 -2.48 -18.84
C PHE A 87 -17.57 -2.83 -19.33
N LEU A 88 -17.42 -3.28 -20.58
CA LEU A 88 -16.14 -3.71 -21.13
C LEU A 88 -15.09 -2.58 -21.15
N GLU A 89 -15.50 -1.37 -21.49
CA GLU A 89 -14.62 -0.19 -21.56
C GLU A 89 -14.10 0.17 -20.16
N ASN A 90 -14.99 0.17 -19.16
CA ASN A 90 -14.61 0.39 -17.76
C ASN A 90 -13.70 -0.72 -17.23
N HIS A 91 -13.97 -1.98 -17.62
CA HIS A 91 -13.14 -3.11 -17.23
C HIS A 91 -11.72 -3.00 -17.79
N VAL A 92 -11.56 -2.71 -19.09
CA VAL A 92 -10.25 -2.49 -19.73
C VAL A 92 -9.51 -1.36 -19.04
N ARG A 93 -10.17 -0.25 -18.74
CA ARG A 93 -9.58 0.87 -18.02
C ARG A 93 -9.09 0.49 -16.64
N MET A 94 -9.90 -0.25 -15.88
CA MET A 94 -9.51 -0.77 -14.56
C MET A 94 -8.28 -1.68 -14.65
N MET A 95 -8.22 -2.57 -15.66
CA MET A 95 -7.05 -3.43 -15.88
C MET A 95 -5.80 -2.65 -16.22
N LEU A 96 -5.89 -1.60 -17.05
CA LEU A 96 -4.76 -0.70 -17.34
C LEU A 96 -4.27 0.03 -16.08
N SER A 97 -5.19 0.48 -15.24
CA SER A 97 -4.85 1.10 -13.95
C SER A 97 -4.13 0.12 -13.01
N LEU A 98 -4.56 -1.14 -12.98
CA LEU A 98 -3.93 -2.20 -12.20
C LEU A 98 -2.51 -2.51 -12.70
N ILE A 99 -2.31 -2.58 -14.02
CA ILE A 99 -0.98 -2.76 -14.61
C ILE A 99 -0.07 -1.58 -14.24
N ALA A 100 -0.55 -0.35 -14.37
CA ALA A 100 0.22 0.84 -14.00
C ALA A 100 0.59 0.85 -12.51
N TYR A 101 -0.33 0.45 -11.64
CA TYR A 101 -0.07 0.29 -10.20
C TYR A 101 1.03 -0.74 -9.92
N ASN A 102 0.96 -1.91 -10.57
CA ASN A 102 1.95 -2.97 -10.41
C ASN A 102 3.33 -2.55 -10.94
N LEU A 103 3.40 -1.82 -12.06
CA LEU A 103 4.66 -1.27 -12.59
C LEU A 103 5.31 -0.29 -11.60
N VAL A 104 4.53 0.56 -10.94
CA VAL A 104 5.06 1.47 -9.92
C VAL A 104 5.53 0.70 -8.68
N ASN A 105 4.82 -0.34 -8.26
CA ASN A 105 5.27 -1.18 -7.14
C ASN A 105 6.56 -1.95 -7.49
N PHE A 106 6.69 -2.41 -8.72
CA PHE A 106 7.92 -3.01 -9.22
C PHE A 106 9.08 -1.99 -9.21
N LEU A 107 8.83 -0.77 -9.69
CA LEU A 107 9.80 0.32 -9.62
C LEU A 107 10.23 0.61 -8.18
N ARG A 108 9.29 0.63 -7.21
CA ARG A 108 9.60 0.79 -5.78
C ARG A 108 10.50 -0.31 -5.26
N THR A 109 10.23 -1.55 -5.64
CA THR A 109 10.97 -2.70 -5.15
C THR A 109 12.41 -2.73 -5.66
N ILE A 110 12.63 -2.43 -6.93
CA ILE A 110 13.93 -2.56 -7.57
C ILE A 110 14.74 -1.25 -7.51
N GLY A 111 14.08 -0.12 -7.77
CA GLY A 111 14.75 1.16 -7.96
C GLY A 111 14.96 1.96 -6.69
N PHE A 112 14.04 1.86 -5.71
CA PHE A 112 14.03 2.75 -4.55
C PHE A 112 14.82 2.19 -3.37
N GLU A 113 15.37 3.09 -2.56
CA GLU A 113 15.92 2.77 -1.25
C GLU A 113 14.79 2.55 -0.24
N GLU A 114 15.06 1.87 0.88
CA GLU A 114 14.05 1.56 1.90
C GLU A 114 13.28 2.81 2.37
N VAL A 115 13.99 3.91 2.57
CA VAL A 115 13.40 5.19 2.98
C VAL A 115 12.44 5.75 1.92
N GLN A 116 12.66 5.43 0.65
CA GLN A 116 11.86 5.95 -0.48
C GLN A 116 10.67 5.06 -0.82
N LYS A 117 10.66 3.80 -0.40
CA LYS A 117 9.59 2.83 -0.73
C LYS A 117 8.20 3.27 -0.25
N GLY A 118 8.13 4.03 0.85
CA GLY A 118 6.90 4.59 1.39
C GLY A 118 6.36 5.83 0.66
N MET A 119 7.03 6.34 -0.38
CA MET A 119 6.55 7.52 -1.10
C MET A 119 5.21 7.25 -1.79
N THR A 120 4.32 8.26 -1.73
CA THR A 120 3.06 8.21 -2.47
C THR A 120 3.29 8.28 -3.98
N ILE A 121 2.33 7.78 -4.77
CA ILE A 121 2.40 7.88 -6.24
C ILE A 121 2.50 9.34 -6.72
N HIS A 122 1.88 10.28 -6.00
CA HIS A 122 1.98 11.70 -6.30
C HIS A 122 3.44 12.18 -6.21
N SER A 123 4.13 11.83 -5.14
CA SER A 123 5.55 12.16 -4.94
C SER A 123 6.44 11.50 -6.00
N ILE A 124 6.16 10.24 -6.35
CA ILE A 124 6.88 9.52 -7.41
C ILE A 124 6.71 10.22 -8.76
N ARG A 125 5.49 10.61 -9.12
CA ARG A 125 5.23 11.36 -10.35
C ARG A 125 5.98 12.67 -10.39
N LEU A 126 5.96 13.43 -9.31
CA LEU A 126 6.63 14.73 -9.22
C LEU A 126 8.14 14.60 -9.32
N LYS A 127 8.72 13.65 -8.60
CA LYS A 127 10.18 13.51 -8.48
C LYS A 127 10.83 12.78 -9.66
N PHE A 128 10.15 11.80 -10.26
CA PHE A 128 10.78 10.89 -11.23
C PHE A 128 10.11 10.84 -12.60
N LEU A 129 8.84 11.21 -12.74
CA LEU A 129 8.13 11.15 -14.01
C LEU A 129 7.91 12.53 -14.64
N LYS A 130 7.59 13.56 -13.86
CA LYS A 130 7.37 14.92 -14.33
C LYS A 130 8.69 15.69 -14.42
N VAL A 131 9.66 15.13 -15.14
CA VAL A 131 10.95 15.78 -15.39
C VAL A 131 10.89 16.46 -16.74
N ALA A 132 11.16 17.77 -16.79
CA ALA A 132 11.23 18.50 -18.05
C ALA A 132 12.33 17.93 -18.94
N GLY A 133 12.04 17.70 -20.20
CA GLY A 133 13.00 17.17 -21.16
C GLY A 133 12.77 17.69 -22.57
N LYS A 134 13.82 17.64 -23.37
CA LYS A 134 13.81 18.00 -24.79
C LYS A 134 14.26 16.81 -25.62
N LEU A 135 13.45 16.45 -26.62
CA LEU A 135 13.84 15.48 -27.64
C LEU A 135 14.76 16.15 -28.65
N VAL A 136 15.94 15.63 -28.84
CA VAL A 136 16.94 16.14 -29.80
C VAL A 136 17.33 15.03 -30.76
N GLN A 137 17.16 15.26 -32.03
CA GLN A 137 17.62 14.37 -33.10
C GLN A 137 18.90 14.92 -33.70
N THR A 138 19.94 14.08 -33.74
CA THR A 138 21.22 14.42 -34.36
C THR A 138 21.65 13.24 -35.23
N GLY A 139 21.60 13.43 -36.57
CA GLY A 139 21.83 12.35 -37.50
C GLY A 139 20.82 11.21 -37.34
N ARG A 140 21.33 9.98 -37.12
CA ARG A 140 20.49 8.77 -36.93
C ARG A 140 20.12 8.49 -35.47
N ARG A 141 20.48 9.37 -34.54
CA ARG A 141 20.28 9.15 -33.11
C ARG A 141 19.28 10.15 -32.52
N VAL A 142 18.41 9.65 -31.65
CA VAL A 142 17.46 10.46 -30.91
C VAL A 142 17.87 10.43 -29.41
N TYR A 143 17.99 11.61 -28.84
CA TYR A 143 18.37 11.80 -27.42
C TYR A 143 17.26 12.50 -26.68
N LEU A 144 16.94 11.98 -25.51
CA LEU A 144 16.11 12.69 -24.53
C LEU A 144 17.06 13.43 -23.58
N LYS A 145 17.15 14.76 -23.73
CA LYS A 145 17.91 15.62 -22.82
C LYS A 145 16.99 16.06 -21.69
N LEU A 146 17.27 15.62 -20.46
CA LEU A 146 16.54 16.03 -19.28
C LEU A 146 17.07 17.36 -18.73
N SER A 147 16.23 18.13 -18.05
CA SER A 147 16.61 19.39 -17.42
C SER A 147 17.66 19.16 -16.34
N SER A 148 18.75 19.92 -16.41
CA SER A 148 19.79 19.95 -15.37
C SER A 148 19.39 20.72 -14.11
N TYR A 149 18.29 21.47 -14.16
CA TYR A 149 17.75 22.23 -13.01
C TYR A 149 16.68 21.47 -12.22
N HIS A 150 16.56 20.17 -12.45
CA HIS A 150 15.60 19.35 -11.69
C HIS A 150 16.03 19.22 -10.23
N VAL A 151 15.18 19.65 -9.29
CA VAL A 151 15.48 19.67 -7.85
C VAL A 151 15.86 18.29 -7.31
N TYR A 152 15.28 17.23 -7.86
CA TYR A 152 15.51 15.83 -7.44
C TYR A 152 16.48 15.08 -8.37
N GLN A 153 17.36 15.79 -9.06
CA GLN A 153 18.28 15.21 -10.05
C GLN A 153 19.15 14.09 -9.45
N ASN A 154 19.72 14.29 -8.28
CA ASN A 154 20.57 13.29 -7.61
C ASN A 154 19.81 12.01 -7.23
N GLU A 155 18.58 12.17 -6.74
CA GLU A 155 17.70 11.04 -6.43
C GLU A 155 17.31 10.30 -7.71
N PHE A 156 16.97 11.02 -8.77
CA PHE A 156 16.64 10.46 -10.08
C PHE A 156 17.78 9.59 -10.63
N TYR A 157 19.01 10.09 -10.64
CA TYR A 157 20.16 9.33 -11.17
C TYR A 157 20.49 8.11 -10.29
N ARG A 158 20.33 8.19 -8.98
CA ARG A 158 20.50 7.02 -8.10
C ARG A 158 19.50 5.91 -8.43
N VAL A 159 18.22 6.25 -8.55
CA VAL A 159 17.17 5.29 -8.94
C VAL A 159 17.46 4.72 -10.35
N PHE A 160 17.81 5.57 -11.30
CA PHE A 160 18.13 5.15 -12.66
C PHE A 160 19.33 4.20 -12.72
N ALA A 161 20.38 4.47 -11.94
CA ALA A 161 21.56 3.60 -11.86
C ALA A 161 21.21 2.22 -11.27
N ARG A 162 20.31 2.16 -10.28
CA ARG A 162 19.82 0.89 -9.71
C ARG A 162 19.04 0.08 -10.73
N LEU A 163 18.14 0.72 -11.46
CA LEU A 163 17.36 0.06 -12.52
C LEU A 163 18.27 -0.50 -13.62
N ARG A 164 19.29 0.25 -14.06
CA ARG A 164 20.28 -0.24 -15.03
C ARG A 164 21.04 -1.48 -14.55
N ARG A 165 21.41 -1.53 -13.27
CA ARG A 165 22.05 -2.73 -12.71
C ARG A 165 21.10 -3.92 -12.69
N ALA A 166 19.84 -3.71 -12.29
CA ALA A 166 18.85 -4.77 -12.28
C ALA A 166 18.59 -5.35 -13.67
N SER A 167 18.60 -4.53 -14.73
CA SER A 167 18.42 -4.99 -16.12
C SER A 167 19.58 -5.83 -16.67
N GLN A 168 20.73 -5.87 -16.01
CA GLN A 168 21.88 -6.71 -16.42
C GLN A 168 21.76 -8.17 -15.92
N TRP A 169 20.73 -8.48 -15.12
CA TRP A 169 20.47 -9.82 -14.59
C TRP A 169 19.35 -10.56 -15.31
N ILE A 170 18.78 -9.96 -16.37
CA ILE A 170 17.77 -10.52 -17.26
C ILE A 170 18.38 -10.74 -18.64
#